data_3ffb9c728a733f8ad526bfd172d95852
#
_entry.id   3ffb9c728a733f8ad526bfd172d95852
#
_cell.length_a   1.000
_cell.length_b   1.000
_cell.length_c   1.000
_cell.angle_alpha   90.00
_cell.angle_beta   90.00
_cell.angle_gamma   90.00
#
_symmetry.space_group_name_H-M   'P 1'
#
loop_
_entity.id
_entity.type
_entity.pdbx_description
1 polymer ?
#
loop_
_entity_poly.entity_id
_entity_poly.type
_entity_poly.pdbx_seq_one_letter_code
_entity_poly.pdbx_strand_id
1 'polypeptide(L)'
;PVRSHFWITGTNSGRFPANHPFTVIPDARAFTRSDVGALIIGLRESECQAFNPDTLTDKLEDFDFNKAAEWKVLDECAPLLQRYLPDIETLGIAHYVAGPSCYVPDAKFIIGQVRPYEGLYAVAGCCGGGVAAGGGMGRLAAELILQEEPFVDPAGFAPDRFGAVDPFSVEFQKRCADARSNKKGG
;
A
#
# COMPACT_ATOMS: atom_id res chain seq x y z
N PRO A 1 4.57 6.57 6.77
CA PRO A 1 3.40 6.51 5.88
C PRO A 1 3.74 7.03 4.48
N VAL A 2 3.20 6.36 3.46
CA VAL A 2 3.34 6.69 2.05
C VAL A 2 1.96 6.80 1.44
N ARG A 3 1.73 7.78 0.58
CA ARG A 3 0.44 8.00 -0.08
C ARG A 3 0.10 6.84 -1.01
N SER A 4 -1.15 6.39 -0.95
CA SER A 4 -1.73 5.39 -1.86
C SER A 4 -3.01 5.90 -2.46
N HIS A 5 -3.28 5.53 -3.72
CA HIS A 5 -4.38 6.06 -4.50
C HIS A 5 -5.25 4.94 -5.06
N PHE A 6 -6.56 5.18 -5.05
CA PHE A 6 -7.56 4.33 -5.66
C PHE A 6 -8.55 5.19 -6.46
N TRP A 7 -8.78 4.79 -7.69
CA TRP A 7 -9.86 5.31 -8.50
C TRP A 7 -11.00 4.30 -8.52
N ILE A 8 -12.18 4.72 -8.14
CA ILE A 8 -13.41 3.95 -8.24
C ILE A 8 -14.21 4.53 -9.41
N THR A 9 -14.42 3.73 -10.44
CA THR A 9 -15.10 4.17 -11.65
C THR A 9 -16.60 4.33 -11.41
N GLY A 10 -17.29 4.99 -12.32
CA GLY A 10 -18.74 4.94 -12.40
C GLY A 10 -19.24 3.51 -12.60
N THR A 11 -20.46 3.23 -12.17
CA THR A 11 -21.10 1.92 -12.39
C THR A 11 -21.40 1.73 -13.85
N ASN A 12 -20.83 0.67 -14.45
CA ASN A 12 -21.05 0.26 -15.84
C ASN A 12 -21.73 -1.11 -15.84
N SER A 13 -23.05 -1.10 -15.77
CA SER A 13 -23.86 -2.30 -15.63
C SER A 13 -23.50 -3.37 -16.68
N GLY A 14 -23.13 -4.55 -16.19
CA GLY A 14 -22.78 -5.71 -17.01
C GLY A 14 -21.36 -5.74 -17.59
N ARG A 15 -20.61 -4.63 -17.54
CA ARG A 15 -19.26 -4.58 -18.11
C ARG A 15 -18.20 -5.21 -17.20
N PHE A 16 -18.35 -5.02 -15.88
CA PHE A 16 -17.46 -5.61 -14.89
C PHE A 16 -18.27 -6.46 -13.91
N PRO A 17 -18.54 -7.72 -14.27
CA PRO A 17 -19.30 -8.61 -13.39
C PRO A 17 -18.52 -8.91 -12.10
N ALA A 18 -19.23 -9.37 -11.07
CA ALA A 18 -18.64 -9.62 -9.75
C ALA A 18 -17.48 -10.66 -9.80
N ASN A 19 -17.48 -11.54 -10.79
CA ASN A 19 -16.41 -12.51 -11.02
C ASN A 19 -15.30 -12.01 -11.96
N HIS A 20 -15.29 -10.71 -12.31
CA HIS A 20 -14.16 -10.13 -13.02
C HIS A 20 -12.89 -10.32 -12.19
N PRO A 21 -11.82 -10.88 -12.77
CA PRO A 21 -10.64 -11.25 -11.98
C PRO A 21 -9.92 -10.03 -11.41
N PHE A 22 -9.32 -10.21 -10.24
CA PHE A 22 -8.30 -9.28 -9.78
C PHE A 22 -7.14 -9.32 -10.76
N THR A 23 -6.83 -8.18 -11.35
CA THR A 23 -5.83 -8.08 -12.41
C THR A 23 -4.72 -7.13 -12.00
N VAL A 24 -3.48 -7.59 -12.01
CA VAL A 24 -2.30 -6.74 -11.82
C VAL A 24 -1.75 -6.36 -13.19
N ILE A 25 -1.46 -5.07 -13.38
CA ILE A 25 -0.95 -4.50 -14.62
C ILE A 25 0.37 -3.77 -14.31
N PRO A 26 1.50 -4.50 -14.24
CA PRO A 26 2.78 -3.95 -13.79
C PRO A 26 3.25 -2.76 -14.65
N ASP A 27 3.09 -2.86 -15.97
CA ASP A 27 3.51 -1.83 -16.92
C ASP A 27 2.73 -0.51 -16.78
N ALA A 28 1.49 -0.60 -16.29
CA ALA A 28 0.69 0.58 -15.96
C ALA A 28 0.80 0.96 -14.46
N ARG A 29 1.62 0.27 -13.69
CA ARG A 29 1.76 0.46 -12.24
C ARG A 29 0.41 0.47 -11.52
N ALA A 30 -0.48 -0.43 -11.93
CA ALA A 30 -1.86 -0.48 -11.47
C ALA A 30 -2.32 -1.90 -11.17
N PHE A 31 -3.41 -1.99 -10.46
CA PHE A 31 -4.24 -3.20 -10.39
C PHE A 31 -5.71 -2.83 -10.50
N THR A 32 -6.52 -3.79 -10.90
CA THR A 32 -7.96 -3.62 -10.99
C THR A 32 -8.70 -4.77 -10.30
N ARG A 33 -9.84 -4.47 -9.72
CA ARG A 33 -10.83 -5.46 -9.29
C ARG A 33 -12.25 -4.94 -9.49
N SER A 34 -13.20 -5.85 -9.67
CA SER A 34 -14.61 -5.46 -9.74
C SER A 34 -15.14 -4.98 -8.37
N ASP A 35 -16.09 -4.06 -8.40
CA ASP A 35 -16.82 -3.58 -7.24
C ASP A 35 -18.24 -3.17 -7.63
N VAL A 36 -19.21 -4.07 -7.39
CA VAL A 36 -20.66 -3.82 -7.64
C VAL A 36 -20.94 -3.19 -9.00
N GLY A 37 -20.37 -3.75 -10.08
CA GLY A 37 -20.54 -3.26 -11.45
C GLY A 37 -19.63 -2.10 -11.86
N ALA A 38 -18.74 -1.68 -10.98
CA ALA A 38 -17.65 -0.72 -11.23
C ALA A 38 -16.29 -1.42 -11.20
N LEU A 39 -15.22 -0.68 -11.43
CA LEU A 39 -13.84 -1.11 -11.12
C LEU A 39 -13.27 -0.25 -10.00
N ILE A 40 -12.59 -0.91 -9.06
CA ILE A 40 -11.58 -0.25 -8.24
C ILE A 40 -10.25 -0.41 -8.95
N ILE A 41 -9.58 0.69 -9.17
CA ILE A 41 -8.28 0.77 -9.83
C ILE A 41 -7.27 1.34 -8.81
N GLY A 42 -6.36 0.51 -8.34
CA GLY A 42 -5.24 0.98 -7.53
C GLY A 42 -4.17 1.56 -8.43
N LEU A 43 -3.71 2.76 -8.10
CA LEU A 43 -2.73 3.51 -8.87
C LEU A 43 -1.44 3.69 -8.09
N ARG A 44 -0.32 3.70 -8.80
CA ARG A 44 0.99 3.98 -8.23
C ARG A 44 1.76 4.93 -9.14
N GLU A 45 1.99 6.12 -8.63
CA GLU A 45 2.83 7.13 -9.27
C GLU A 45 4.27 6.63 -9.43
N SER A 46 5.02 7.21 -10.39
CA SER A 46 6.43 6.90 -10.61
C SER A 46 7.29 7.30 -9.41
N GLU A 47 6.94 8.41 -8.78
CA GLU A 47 7.60 8.96 -7.59
C GLU A 47 6.60 9.06 -6.44
N CYS A 48 6.52 8.01 -5.63
CA CYS A 48 5.66 7.99 -4.46
C CYS A 48 6.13 8.99 -3.41
N GLN A 49 5.18 9.55 -2.66
CA GLN A 49 5.47 10.53 -1.62
C GLN A 49 5.21 9.94 -0.24
N ALA A 50 6.20 10.05 0.64
CA ALA A 50 6.01 9.89 2.07
C ALA A 50 5.58 11.20 2.71
N PHE A 51 4.98 11.13 3.88
CA PHE A 51 4.70 12.29 4.71
C PHE A 51 5.11 12.02 6.15
N ASN A 52 5.39 13.11 6.86
CA ASN A 52 5.77 13.03 8.26
C ASN A 52 4.58 12.48 9.08
N PRO A 53 4.76 11.39 9.86
CA PRO A 53 3.72 10.85 10.73
C PRO A 53 3.12 11.87 11.70
N ASP A 54 3.91 12.84 12.18
CA ASP A 54 3.45 13.89 13.09
C ASP A 54 2.44 14.86 12.46
N THR A 55 2.35 14.86 11.12
CA THR A 55 1.34 15.67 10.42
C THR A 55 0.01 14.96 10.26
N LEU A 56 -0.07 13.67 10.64
CA LEU A 56 -1.33 12.94 10.63
C LEU A 56 -2.22 13.45 11.76
N THR A 57 -3.46 13.75 11.42
CA THR A 57 -4.48 14.15 12.39
C THR A 57 -5.08 12.93 13.08
N ASP A 58 -5.69 13.10 14.25
CA ASP A 58 -6.39 12.01 14.96
C ASP A 58 -7.54 11.43 14.13
N LYS A 59 -8.11 12.24 13.25
CA LYS A 59 -9.13 11.82 12.29
C LYS A 59 -8.57 11.92 10.88
N LEU A 60 -8.44 10.79 10.19
CA LEU A 60 -7.93 10.76 8.83
C LEU A 60 -8.79 11.56 7.83
N GLU A 61 -10.07 11.75 8.11
CA GLU A 61 -10.97 12.59 7.31
C GLU A 61 -10.60 14.08 7.33
N ASP A 62 -9.90 14.53 8.38
CA ASP A 62 -9.42 15.91 8.52
C ASP A 62 -8.04 16.12 7.89
N PHE A 63 -7.41 15.05 7.39
CA PHE A 63 -6.10 15.13 6.77
C PHE A 63 -6.23 15.59 5.31
N ASP A 64 -5.58 16.70 4.99
CA ASP A 64 -5.47 17.15 3.61
C ASP A 64 -4.47 16.30 2.82
N PHE A 65 -4.99 15.33 2.06
CA PHE A 65 -4.20 14.49 1.17
C PHE A 65 -3.70 15.23 -0.09
N ASN A 66 -3.84 16.56 -0.14
CA ASN A 66 -3.46 17.39 -1.28
C ASN A 66 -4.14 16.93 -2.59
N LYS A 67 -5.39 17.30 -2.75
CA LYS A 67 -6.24 16.91 -3.88
C LYS A 67 -5.61 17.23 -5.25
N ALA A 68 -4.85 18.31 -5.36
CA ALA A 68 -4.16 18.65 -6.62
C ALA A 68 -3.11 17.60 -6.99
N ALA A 69 -2.41 17.01 -6.01
CA ALA A 69 -1.46 15.92 -6.26
C ALA A 69 -2.17 14.61 -6.63
N GLU A 70 -3.40 14.40 -6.16
CA GLU A 70 -4.22 13.23 -6.53
C GLU A 70 -4.55 13.24 -8.01
N TRP A 71 -5.02 14.36 -8.54
CA TRP A 71 -5.30 14.51 -9.97
C TRP A 71 -4.06 14.29 -10.83
N LYS A 72 -2.90 14.79 -10.39
CA LYS A 72 -1.63 14.54 -11.07
C LYS A 72 -1.30 13.06 -11.17
N VAL A 73 -1.57 12.27 -10.14
CA VAL A 73 -1.36 10.81 -10.17
C VAL A 73 -2.30 10.14 -11.18
N LEU A 74 -3.55 10.57 -11.23
CA LEU A 74 -4.50 10.06 -12.22
C LEU A 74 -4.05 10.42 -13.64
N ASP A 75 -3.66 11.65 -13.89
CA ASP A 75 -3.16 12.13 -15.19
C ASP A 75 -1.93 11.34 -15.64
N GLU A 76 -1.05 10.97 -14.72
CA GLU A 76 0.13 10.15 -15.00
C GLU A 76 -0.25 8.70 -15.34
N CYS A 77 -1.18 8.12 -14.60
CA CYS A 77 -1.46 6.68 -14.68
C CYS A 77 -2.53 6.32 -15.73
N ALA A 78 -3.52 7.18 -15.97
CA ALA A 78 -4.62 6.89 -16.89
C ALA A 78 -4.15 6.58 -18.33
N PRO A 79 -3.21 7.31 -18.93
CA PRO A 79 -2.70 6.99 -20.27
C PRO A 79 -2.01 5.62 -20.34
N LEU A 80 -1.37 5.16 -19.26
CA LEU A 80 -0.74 3.85 -19.20
C LEU A 80 -1.78 2.74 -19.13
N LEU A 81 -2.91 2.99 -18.46
CA LEU A 81 -4.02 2.05 -18.35
C LEU A 81 -4.81 1.92 -19.66
N GLN A 82 -4.89 2.97 -20.46
CA GLN A 82 -5.64 2.98 -21.72
C GLN A 82 -5.20 1.87 -22.68
N ARG A 83 -3.93 1.46 -22.60
CA ARG A 83 -3.41 0.32 -23.37
C ARG A 83 -4.08 -1.01 -23.05
N TYR A 84 -4.54 -1.18 -21.81
CA TYR A 84 -5.14 -2.41 -21.28
C TYR A 84 -6.65 -2.30 -21.11
N LEU A 85 -7.11 -1.09 -20.90
CA LEU A 85 -8.52 -0.70 -20.78
C LEU A 85 -8.79 0.45 -21.75
N PRO A 86 -8.98 0.16 -23.06
CA PRO A 86 -9.07 1.22 -24.11
C PRO A 86 -10.14 2.28 -23.84
N ASP A 87 -11.22 1.88 -23.18
CA ASP A 87 -12.35 2.76 -22.90
C ASP A 87 -12.28 3.42 -21.51
N ILE A 88 -11.10 3.45 -20.87
CA ILE A 88 -10.96 3.94 -19.49
C ILE A 88 -11.49 5.35 -19.31
N GLU A 89 -11.35 6.20 -20.32
CA GLU A 89 -11.84 7.58 -20.31
C GLU A 89 -13.36 7.67 -20.21
N THR A 90 -14.08 6.61 -20.66
CA THR A 90 -15.53 6.56 -20.62
C THR A 90 -16.07 6.03 -19.28
N LEU A 91 -15.24 5.51 -18.42
CA LEU A 91 -15.67 4.89 -17.16
C LEU A 91 -16.10 5.93 -16.11
N GLY A 92 -15.65 7.16 -16.26
CA GLY A 92 -15.90 8.22 -15.28
C GLY A 92 -15.24 7.95 -13.92
N ILE A 93 -15.39 8.87 -13.01
CA ILE A 93 -14.87 8.81 -11.65
C ILE A 93 -16.04 8.94 -10.69
N ALA A 94 -16.40 7.88 -9.99
CA ALA A 94 -17.37 7.94 -8.90
C ALA A 94 -16.69 8.45 -7.62
N HIS A 95 -15.51 7.88 -7.31
CA HIS A 95 -14.71 8.29 -6.17
C HIS A 95 -13.24 8.23 -6.50
N TYR A 96 -12.47 9.18 -5.99
CA TYR A 96 -11.03 9.13 -5.96
C TYR A 96 -10.58 9.18 -4.51
N VAL A 97 -9.89 8.15 -4.06
CA VAL A 97 -9.52 7.97 -2.67
C VAL A 97 -7.99 7.97 -2.55
N ALA A 98 -7.47 8.82 -1.70
CA ALA A 98 -6.08 8.75 -1.25
C ALA A 98 -6.03 8.39 0.24
N GLY A 99 -4.98 7.71 0.64
CA GLY A 99 -4.80 7.33 2.04
C GLY A 99 -3.36 6.98 2.38
N PRO A 100 -3.00 6.99 3.68
CA PRO A 100 -1.69 6.58 4.13
C PRO A 100 -1.56 5.06 4.11
N SER A 101 -0.50 4.55 3.50
CA SER A 101 -0.09 3.15 3.58
C SER A 101 1.21 3.03 4.33
N CYS A 102 1.37 1.96 5.10
CA CYS A 102 2.62 1.70 5.81
C CYS A 102 3.61 1.00 4.90
N TYR A 103 4.70 1.68 4.57
CA TYR A 103 5.84 1.13 3.84
C TYR A 103 7.11 1.22 4.67
N VAL A 104 7.98 0.24 4.48
CA VAL A 104 9.32 0.18 5.07
C VAL A 104 10.37 0.11 3.96
N PRO A 105 11.64 0.51 4.23
CA PRO A 105 12.66 0.68 3.20
C PRO A 105 12.94 -0.54 2.32
N ASP A 106 12.79 -1.75 2.85
CA ASP A 106 13.05 -3.01 2.15
C ASP A 106 11.77 -3.68 1.61
N ALA A 107 10.63 -3.01 1.70
CA ALA A 107 9.31 -3.50 1.29
C ALA A 107 8.88 -4.83 1.93
N LYS A 108 9.50 -5.24 3.04
CA LYS A 108 9.13 -6.41 3.83
C LYS A 108 8.27 -6.01 5.03
N PHE A 109 7.67 -7.00 5.68
CA PHE A 109 6.88 -6.77 6.89
C PHE A 109 7.78 -6.45 8.10
N ILE A 110 7.18 -5.88 9.15
CA ILE A 110 7.77 -5.78 10.49
C ILE A 110 7.02 -6.76 11.37
N ILE A 111 7.70 -7.78 11.87
CA ILE A 111 7.12 -8.80 12.75
C ILE A 111 8.15 -9.17 13.79
N GLY A 112 7.85 -8.95 15.07
CA GLY A 112 8.75 -9.35 16.15
C GLY A 112 8.68 -8.46 17.37
N GLN A 113 9.51 -8.79 18.35
CA GLN A 113 9.61 -8.05 19.60
C GLN A 113 10.26 -6.68 19.38
N VAL A 114 9.67 -5.64 19.97
CA VAL A 114 10.19 -4.28 19.93
C VAL A 114 11.12 -4.07 21.13
N ARG A 115 12.42 -4.18 20.89
CA ARG A 115 13.41 -3.98 21.97
C ARG A 115 13.56 -2.50 22.31
N PRO A 116 13.85 -2.14 23.59
CA PRO A 116 14.17 -3.04 24.71
C PRO A 116 12.94 -3.48 25.53
N TYR A 117 11.72 -3.29 25.04
CA TYR A 117 10.49 -3.55 25.80
C TYR A 117 10.15 -5.04 25.85
N GLU A 118 10.08 -5.60 27.07
CA GLU A 118 9.62 -6.98 27.22
C GLU A 118 8.11 -7.09 26.95
N GLY A 119 7.72 -8.14 26.24
CA GLY A 119 6.31 -8.43 25.93
C GLY A 119 5.67 -7.52 24.88
N LEU A 120 6.40 -6.53 24.35
CA LEU A 120 5.90 -5.69 23.26
C LEU A 120 6.31 -6.28 21.90
N TYR A 121 5.30 -6.62 21.09
CA TYR A 121 5.49 -7.11 19.74
C TYR A 121 4.84 -6.19 18.72
N ALA A 122 5.46 -6.01 17.57
CA ALA A 122 4.93 -5.29 16.44
C ALA A 122 4.60 -6.24 15.29
N VAL A 123 3.42 -6.04 14.65
CA VAL A 123 3.06 -6.64 13.37
C VAL A 123 2.58 -5.51 12.48
N ALA A 124 3.44 -5.05 11.58
CA ALA A 124 3.23 -3.81 10.83
C ALA A 124 3.96 -3.84 9.47
N GLY A 125 4.04 -2.69 8.80
CA GLY A 125 4.83 -2.54 7.59
C GLY A 125 4.27 -3.35 6.42
N CYS A 126 2.94 -3.42 6.26
CA CYS A 126 2.30 -4.33 5.30
C CYS A 126 2.64 -4.06 3.83
N CYS A 127 3.20 -2.91 3.50
CA CYS A 127 3.67 -2.54 2.17
C CYS A 127 2.63 -2.84 1.05
N GLY A 128 1.34 -2.64 1.36
CA GLY A 128 0.23 -2.93 0.47
C GLY A 128 -0.14 -4.41 0.34
N GLY A 129 0.53 -5.33 1.04
CA GLY A 129 0.29 -6.77 0.96
C GLY A 129 -0.42 -7.38 2.18
N GLY A 130 -0.92 -6.57 3.12
CA GLY A 130 -1.41 -7.03 4.42
C GLY A 130 -2.54 -8.05 4.37
N VAL A 131 -3.50 -7.88 3.47
CA VAL A 131 -4.62 -8.84 3.33
C VAL A 131 -4.11 -10.20 2.86
N ALA A 132 -3.27 -10.22 1.82
CA ALA A 132 -2.74 -11.47 1.27
C ALA A 132 -1.79 -12.18 2.23
N ALA A 133 -0.99 -11.45 3.01
CA ALA A 133 0.02 -12.00 3.90
C ALA A 133 -0.47 -12.15 5.35
N GLY A 134 -1.66 -11.65 5.68
CA GLY A 134 -2.16 -11.55 7.07
C GLY A 134 -2.12 -12.86 7.83
N GLY A 135 -2.48 -13.98 7.20
CA GLY A 135 -2.41 -15.31 7.82
C GLY A 135 -0.99 -15.71 8.20
N GLY A 136 -0.03 -15.53 7.27
CA GLY A 136 1.39 -15.81 7.53
C GLY A 136 1.99 -14.89 8.58
N MET A 137 1.66 -13.59 8.51
CA MET A 137 2.12 -12.60 9.49
C MET A 137 1.62 -12.94 10.90
N GLY A 138 0.33 -13.27 11.02
CA GLY A 138 -0.30 -13.66 12.29
C GLY A 138 0.31 -14.94 12.85
N ARG A 139 0.54 -15.96 12.02
CA ARG A 139 1.19 -17.20 12.41
C ARG A 139 2.60 -16.93 12.95
N LEU A 140 3.44 -16.23 12.21
CA LEU A 140 4.79 -15.90 12.66
C LEU A 140 4.78 -15.13 13.97
N ALA A 141 3.89 -14.16 14.12
CA ALA A 141 3.75 -13.40 15.36
C ALA A 141 3.36 -14.30 16.56
N ALA A 142 2.43 -15.22 16.35
CA ALA A 142 2.01 -16.17 17.39
C ALA A 142 3.16 -17.09 17.82
N GLU A 143 3.89 -17.67 16.85
CA GLU A 143 5.04 -18.53 17.12
C GLU A 143 6.12 -17.77 17.92
N LEU A 144 6.42 -16.52 17.57
CA LEU A 144 7.38 -15.68 18.29
C LEU A 144 6.92 -15.34 19.73
N ILE A 145 5.64 -15.04 19.92
CA ILE A 145 5.08 -14.72 21.24
C ILE A 145 5.07 -15.97 22.14
N LEU A 146 4.72 -17.12 21.57
CA LEU A 146 4.67 -18.40 22.30
C LEU A 146 6.05 -19.05 22.45
N GLN A 147 7.09 -18.47 21.90
CA GLN A 147 8.45 -19.00 21.88
C GLN A 147 8.54 -20.39 21.21
N GLU A 148 7.72 -20.61 20.20
CA GLU A 148 7.73 -21.81 19.37
C GLU A 148 8.72 -21.63 18.21
N GLU A 149 9.08 -22.73 17.53
CA GLU A 149 9.94 -22.69 16.35
C GLU A 149 9.22 -21.97 15.20
N PRO A 150 9.73 -20.84 14.71
CA PRO A 150 9.11 -20.11 13.61
C PRO A 150 9.14 -20.89 12.30
N PHE A 151 8.04 -20.91 11.56
CA PHE A 151 7.93 -21.59 10.26
C PHE A 151 8.79 -20.96 9.15
N VAL A 152 9.28 -19.74 9.37
CA VAL A 152 10.24 -19.02 8.50
C VAL A 152 11.25 -18.27 9.37
N ASP A 153 12.43 -17.99 8.82
CA ASP A 153 13.43 -17.16 9.50
C ASP A 153 12.87 -15.76 9.81
N PRO A 154 12.73 -15.39 11.09
CA PRO A 154 12.17 -14.10 11.49
C PRO A 154 13.14 -12.92 11.33
N ALA A 155 14.45 -13.17 11.14
CA ALA A 155 15.47 -12.12 11.12
C ALA A 155 15.19 -11.06 10.03
N GLY A 156 14.67 -11.51 8.87
CA GLY A 156 14.29 -10.61 7.79
C GLY A 156 13.09 -9.73 8.06
N PHE A 157 12.37 -9.93 9.18
CA PHE A 157 11.18 -9.18 9.58
C PHE A 157 11.38 -8.43 10.90
N ALA A 158 12.52 -8.60 11.58
CA ALA A 158 12.78 -8.03 12.89
C ALA A 158 12.60 -6.49 12.88
N PRO A 159 11.95 -5.91 13.91
CA PRO A 159 11.74 -4.46 13.99
C PRO A 159 13.05 -3.65 13.99
N ASP A 160 14.10 -4.20 14.56
CA ASP A 160 15.42 -3.57 14.74
C ASP A 160 16.41 -3.84 13.59
N ARG A 161 15.98 -4.50 12.50
CA ARG A 161 16.85 -4.85 11.36
C ARG A 161 17.45 -3.65 10.60
N PHE A 162 16.86 -2.47 10.77
CA PHE A 162 17.39 -1.24 10.17
C PHE A 162 18.41 -0.53 11.07
N GLY A 163 18.68 -1.06 12.27
CA GLY A 163 19.51 -0.41 13.26
C GLY A 163 18.87 0.86 13.83
N ALA A 164 19.71 1.75 14.34
CA ALA A 164 19.26 3.05 14.83
C ALA A 164 18.95 3.97 13.65
N VAL A 165 17.68 4.21 13.40
CA VAL A 165 17.20 5.11 12.35
C VAL A 165 16.29 6.18 12.94
N ASP A 166 16.33 7.37 12.37
CA ASP A 166 15.33 8.40 12.62
C ASP A 166 14.19 8.25 11.62
N PRO A 167 12.98 7.78 12.04
CA PRO A 167 11.84 7.58 11.16
C PRO A 167 11.28 8.89 10.61
N PHE A 168 11.65 10.04 11.19
CA PHE A 168 11.22 11.36 10.74
C PHE A 168 12.21 12.01 9.78
N SER A 169 13.40 11.42 9.61
CA SER A 169 14.36 11.94 8.63
C SER A 169 13.83 11.85 7.19
N VAL A 170 14.12 12.87 6.41
CA VAL A 170 13.75 12.92 4.98
C VAL A 170 14.34 11.73 4.23
N GLU A 171 15.55 11.30 4.58
CA GLU A 171 16.22 10.15 3.96
C GLU A 171 15.45 8.85 4.22
N PHE A 172 15.06 8.57 5.48
CA PHE A 172 14.32 7.35 5.80
C PHE A 172 12.94 7.35 5.16
N GLN A 173 12.24 8.49 5.19
CA GLN A 173 10.94 8.64 4.55
C GLN A 173 11.05 8.43 3.04
N LYS A 174 12.09 8.98 2.39
CA LYS A 174 12.34 8.76 0.97
C LYS A 174 12.55 7.27 0.65
N ARG A 175 13.34 6.55 1.43
CA ARG A 175 13.55 5.10 1.25
C ARG A 175 12.25 4.31 1.32
N CYS A 176 11.33 4.69 2.23
CA CYS A 176 10.00 4.09 2.31
C CYS A 176 9.15 4.40 1.06
N ALA A 177 9.21 5.62 0.55
CA ALA A 177 8.52 6.02 -0.67
C ALA A 177 9.09 5.29 -1.91
N ASP A 178 10.41 5.18 -2.01
CA ASP A 178 11.09 4.44 -3.07
C ASP A 178 10.72 2.96 -3.06
N ALA A 179 10.55 2.36 -1.88
CA ALA A 179 10.08 0.97 -1.75
C ALA A 179 8.68 0.76 -2.36
N ARG A 180 7.79 1.77 -2.27
CA ARG A 180 6.50 1.75 -2.94
C ARG A 180 6.65 1.99 -4.45
N SER A 181 7.42 3.00 -4.87
CA SER A 181 7.64 3.34 -6.29
C SER A 181 8.18 2.15 -7.07
N ASN A 182 9.11 1.40 -6.48
CA ASN A 182 9.80 0.27 -7.11
C ASN A 182 9.08 -1.07 -6.94
N LYS A 183 7.91 -1.10 -6.27
CA LYS A 183 7.17 -2.35 -6.05
C LYS A 183 6.74 -2.94 -7.40
N LYS A 184 7.15 -4.19 -7.66
CA LYS A 184 6.71 -4.98 -8.81
C LYS A 184 5.41 -5.71 -8.44
N GLY A 185 4.33 -5.32 -9.04
CA GLY A 185 3.01 -5.86 -8.74
C GLY A 185 2.17 -4.91 -7.87
N GLY A 186 0.88 -5.15 -7.83
CA GLY A 186 -0.13 -4.31 -7.19
C GLY A 186 -0.02 -4.16 -5.68
#